data_7440bb04ec2d8f7a3a0dc58c73829014
#
_entry.id   7440bb04ec2d8f7a3a0dc58c73829014
#
_cell.length_a   1.000
_cell.length_b   1.000
_cell.length_c   1.000
_cell.angle_alpha   90.00
_cell.angle_beta   90.00
_cell.angle_gamma   90.00
#
_symmetry.space_group_name_H-M   'P 1'
#
loop_
_entity.id
_entity.type
_entity.pdbx_description
1 polymer ?
#
loop_
_entity_poly.entity_id
_entity_poly.type
_entity_poly.pdbx_seq_one_letter_code
_entity_poly.pdbx_strand_id
1 'polypeptide(L)'
;MSAELEEIHEECGIFGVWGHPDAARLTYFGLHALQHRGQEGAGIVSNDHGHLIGHRGLGLLTQVFQDEKDIQRLQGDAAIGHVRYATAGSGGIDNIQPFIFRFHDGDVALCHNGNLTNCFSLRRALEDEGAIFHSNSDTEVLMHLVRRSVRAKITDKLQEALNTIHGGFAYLIMTEHEMIGALDPNGFRPLSLGRMSNGAYVLASETCALDVVGAERIRDIQPGEMIVIDDSGYRIHTYTSRTQLSICSMEYIYFARPDSDIYGVNVHSARKRMGARLAQESPVDADMVIGVPNSSLSAASGYSEEAGLPNEMGLIKNQYVARTFIQPTQALREQGVRMKLSAVKSVVKGKRIVVIDDSIVRGTTSKRIVQLLKEAGAAEVHMRISSPPLKYPCFYGIDISTTQELIAAKKSVDEIREFIGADSLAFLSLDGLIESIGLNADAPYGGLCVAYFNGDYPTALDDYEANFLASLTPEDRVTLPGYNGRKTMYEGTEYTMHQKPLGEHASDAPTEYMVPNI
;
A
#
# COMPACT_ATOMS: atom_id res chain seq x y z
N MET A 1 -13.16 -8.23 -19.20
CA MET A 1 -12.97 -7.42 -18.00
C MET A 1 -13.89 -7.96 -16.92
N SER A 2 -13.32 -8.54 -15.88
CA SER A 2 -14.05 -9.17 -14.76
C SER A 2 -14.59 -8.08 -13.85
N ALA A 3 -15.90 -8.01 -13.63
CA ALA A 3 -16.48 -7.23 -12.54
C ALA A 3 -16.26 -8.02 -11.23
N GLU A 4 -15.06 -8.00 -10.70
CA GLU A 4 -14.83 -8.28 -9.29
C GLU A 4 -15.44 -7.14 -8.47
N LEU A 5 -15.79 -7.41 -7.22
CA LEU A 5 -16.09 -6.33 -6.27
C LEU A 5 -14.82 -5.47 -6.20
N GLU A 6 -14.90 -4.30 -6.86
CA GLU A 6 -13.76 -3.42 -7.05
C GLU A 6 -13.58 -2.60 -5.77
N GLU A 7 -12.94 -3.23 -4.82
CA GLU A 7 -12.37 -2.59 -3.63
C GLU A 7 -11.05 -1.93 -4.04
N ILE A 8 -10.59 -0.92 -3.31
CA ILE A 8 -9.22 -0.44 -3.39
C ILE A 8 -8.35 -1.65 -3.07
N HIS A 9 -7.47 -1.98 -3.99
CA HIS A 9 -6.64 -3.15 -3.82
C HIS A 9 -5.37 -2.77 -3.07
N GLU A 10 -5.01 -3.64 -2.15
CA GLU A 10 -4.04 -3.47 -1.10
C GLU A 10 -2.60 -3.50 -1.64
N GLU A 11 -1.70 -3.05 -0.81
CA GLU A 11 -0.28 -2.97 -1.08
C GLU A 11 0.45 -4.16 -0.48
N CYS A 12 1.68 -4.41 -0.98
CA CYS A 12 2.56 -5.44 -0.47
C CYS A 12 2.83 -5.29 1.03
N GLY A 13 3.15 -6.40 1.70
CA GLY A 13 3.64 -6.44 3.06
C GLY A 13 5.02 -7.08 3.13
N ILE A 14 5.92 -6.47 3.90
CA ILE A 14 7.28 -6.97 4.15
C ILE A 14 7.50 -7.25 5.63
N PHE A 15 8.25 -8.31 5.91
CA PHE A 15 8.60 -8.73 7.26
C PHE A 15 9.99 -9.37 7.28
N GLY A 16 10.78 -9.09 8.31
CA GLY A 16 12.11 -9.68 8.46
C GLY A 16 12.50 -9.90 9.91
N VAL A 17 13.29 -10.94 10.17
CA VAL A 17 13.82 -11.30 11.49
C VAL A 17 15.31 -11.53 11.37
N TRP A 18 16.09 -11.03 12.35
CA TRP A 18 17.53 -11.25 12.50
C TRP A 18 17.87 -11.71 13.91
N GLY A 19 18.67 -12.78 14.02
CA GLY A 19 19.19 -13.29 15.29
C GLY A 19 18.22 -14.25 16.02
N HIS A 20 17.38 -15.00 15.28
CA HIS A 20 16.48 -15.99 15.86
C HIS A 20 16.57 -17.36 15.15
N PRO A 21 16.77 -18.48 15.86
CA PRO A 21 16.91 -19.80 15.23
C PRO A 21 15.66 -20.26 14.44
N ASP A 22 14.47 -19.73 14.75
CA ASP A 22 13.22 -19.97 14.03
C ASP A 22 12.85 -18.80 13.13
N ALA A 23 13.82 -18.05 12.57
CA ALA A 23 13.56 -16.82 11.81
C ALA A 23 12.55 -17.01 10.65
N ALA A 24 12.67 -18.09 9.88
CA ALA A 24 11.75 -18.37 8.78
C ALA A 24 10.30 -18.64 9.27
N ARG A 25 10.12 -19.33 10.38
CA ARG A 25 8.80 -19.59 10.97
C ARG A 25 8.17 -18.31 11.53
N LEU A 26 8.97 -17.49 12.20
CA LEU A 26 8.51 -16.16 12.68
C LEU A 26 8.15 -15.26 11.50
N THR A 27 8.93 -15.29 10.42
CA THR A 27 8.62 -14.56 9.19
C THR A 27 7.30 -15.04 8.58
N TYR A 28 7.03 -16.35 8.58
CA TYR A 28 5.74 -16.88 8.17
C TYR A 28 4.58 -16.32 9.02
N PHE A 29 4.70 -16.29 10.35
CA PHE A 29 3.66 -15.74 11.21
C PHE A 29 3.48 -14.22 11.03
N GLY A 30 4.57 -13.47 10.88
CA GLY A 30 4.54 -12.04 10.59
C GLY A 30 3.85 -11.75 9.25
N LEU A 31 4.18 -12.49 8.20
CA LEU A 31 3.51 -12.37 6.90
C LEU A 31 2.04 -12.79 6.95
N HIS A 32 1.69 -13.80 7.76
CA HIS A 32 0.30 -14.19 7.97
C HIS A 32 -0.52 -13.04 8.61
N ALA A 33 0.09 -12.29 9.55
CA ALA A 33 -0.52 -11.09 10.11
C ALA A 33 -0.69 -9.97 9.05
N LEU A 34 0.19 -9.93 8.05
CA LEU A 34 0.19 -8.97 6.94
C LEU A 34 -0.54 -9.48 5.68
N GLN A 35 -1.22 -10.64 5.73
CA GLN A 35 -1.86 -11.25 4.55
C GLN A 35 -2.93 -10.35 3.91
N HIS A 36 -3.54 -9.45 4.67
CA HIS A 36 -4.48 -8.46 4.16
C HIS A 36 -3.82 -7.51 3.14
N ARG A 37 -2.50 -7.28 3.20
CA ARG A 37 -1.75 -6.41 2.30
C ARG A 37 -1.43 -7.05 0.95
N GLY A 38 -1.44 -8.39 0.84
CA GLY A 38 -1.13 -9.06 -0.43
C GLY A 38 -1.66 -10.48 -0.49
N GLN A 39 -2.35 -10.84 -1.58
CA GLN A 39 -3.03 -12.13 -1.73
C GLN A 39 -2.67 -12.88 -3.02
N GLU A 40 -1.83 -12.31 -3.89
CA GLU A 40 -1.48 -12.91 -5.18
C GLU A 40 -0.30 -13.84 -5.13
N GLY A 41 0.59 -13.60 -4.19
CA GLY A 41 1.76 -14.43 -3.99
C GLY A 41 2.48 -14.12 -2.69
N ALA A 42 3.30 -15.05 -2.25
CA ALA A 42 4.10 -14.93 -1.05
C ALA A 42 5.46 -15.60 -1.23
N GLY A 43 6.44 -15.15 -0.45
CA GLY A 43 7.75 -15.76 -0.42
C GLY A 43 8.50 -15.44 0.87
N ILE A 44 9.40 -16.35 1.23
CA ILE A 44 10.35 -16.20 2.34
C ILE A 44 11.73 -16.62 1.85
N VAL A 45 12.74 -15.85 2.23
CA VAL A 45 14.15 -16.19 2.05
C VAL A 45 14.81 -16.20 3.42
N SER A 46 15.49 -17.28 3.76
CA SER A 46 16.30 -17.42 4.96
C SER A 46 17.80 -17.36 4.65
N ASN A 47 18.58 -17.01 5.66
CA ASN A 47 20.03 -16.98 5.61
C ASN A 47 20.59 -18.08 6.52
N ASP A 48 21.09 -19.15 5.92
CA ASP A 48 21.79 -20.23 6.60
C ASP A 48 23.32 -20.05 6.41
N HIS A 49 23.94 -19.28 7.32
CA HIS A 49 25.39 -19.02 7.32
C HIS A 49 25.93 -18.53 5.96
N GLY A 50 25.24 -17.57 5.34
CA GLY A 50 25.61 -17.00 4.05
C GLY A 50 24.92 -17.68 2.84
N HIS A 51 24.27 -18.81 3.04
CA HIS A 51 23.49 -19.45 1.99
C HIS A 51 22.04 -18.97 2.02
N LEU A 52 21.66 -18.16 1.05
CA LEU A 52 20.29 -17.69 0.92
C LEU A 52 19.41 -18.77 0.28
N ILE A 53 18.43 -19.25 1.03
CA ILE A 53 17.48 -20.27 0.61
C ILE A 53 16.09 -19.65 0.54
N GLY A 54 15.42 -19.74 -0.63
CA GLY A 54 14.12 -19.15 -0.83
C GLY A 54 13.03 -20.17 -1.16
N HIS A 55 11.81 -19.90 -0.71
CA HIS A 55 10.59 -20.54 -1.17
C HIS A 55 9.55 -19.47 -1.47
N ARG A 56 8.97 -19.49 -2.67
CA ARG A 56 7.97 -18.51 -3.13
C ARG A 56 6.97 -19.14 -4.08
N GLY A 57 5.76 -18.58 -4.12
CA GLY A 57 4.71 -19.09 -4.98
C GLY A 57 3.55 -18.12 -5.15
N LEU A 58 2.66 -18.44 -6.09
CA LEU A 58 1.40 -17.73 -6.31
C LEU A 58 0.34 -18.20 -5.30
N GLY A 59 -0.50 -17.28 -4.84
CA GLY A 59 -1.59 -17.51 -3.91
C GLY A 59 -1.32 -16.98 -2.50
N LEU A 60 -2.24 -17.29 -1.60
CA LEU A 60 -2.12 -16.93 -0.18
C LEU A 60 -0.92 -17.62 0.46
N LEU A 61 -0.37 -17.04 1.52
CA LEU A 61 0.75 -17.61 2.26
C LEU A 61 0.53 -19.09 2.62
N THR A 62 -0.68 -19.43 3.09
CA THR A 62 -1.07 -20.81 3.43
C THR A 62 -1.17 -21.75 2.21
N GLN A 63 -1.32 -21.20 1.02
CA GLN A 63 -1.32 -21.97 -0.24
C GLN A 63 0.09 -22.15 -0.79
N VAL A 64 0.99 -21.21 -0.52
CA VAL A 64 2.40 -21.32 -0.90
C VAL A 64 3.16 -22.25 0.04
N PHE A 65 2.89 -22.17 1.33
CA PHE A 65 3.51 -23.00 2.39
C PHE A 65 2.50 -24.05 2.89
N GLN A 66 2.15 -25.01 2.03
CA GLN A 66 1.15 -26.04 2.36
C GLN A 66 1.70 -27.16 3.25
N ASP A 67 2.98 -27.48 3.09
CA ASP A 67 3.68 -28.51 3.88
C ASP A 67 4.62 -27.82 4.88
N GLU A 68 4.65 -28.31 6.11
CA GLU A 68 5.60 -27.86 7.11
C GLU A 68 7.06 -27.99 6.62
N LYS A 69 7.33 -28.94 5.73
CA LYS A 69 8.63 -29.10 5.09
C LYS A 69 9.08 -27.87 4.28
N ASP A 70 8.13 -27.08 3.76
CA ASP A 70 8.47 -25.88 3.00
C ASP A 70 9.12 -24.82 3.88
N ILE A 71 8.67 -24.71 5.16
CA ILE A 71 9.28 -23.85 6.16
C ILE A 71 10.55 -24.50 6.74
N GLN A 72 10.54 -25.82 6.98
CA GLN A 72 11.70 -26.52 7.55
C GLN A 72 12.94 -26.49 6.66
N ARG A 73 12.79 -26.30 5.35
CA ARG A 73 13.92 -26.12 4.41
C ARG A 73 14.59 -24.77 4.55
N LEU A 74 13.89 -23.78 5.08
CA LEU A 74 14.38 -22.41 5.25
C LEU A 74 15.10 -22.31 6.59
N GLN A 75 16.31 -22.86 6.64
CA GLN A 75 17.17 -22.89 7.81
C GLN A 75 17.88 -21.55 8.01
N GLY A 76 18.44 -21.34 9.19
CA GLY A 76 19.23 -20.17 9.54
C GLY A 76 18.56 -19.28 10.58
N ASP A 77 19.28 -18.25 11.00
CA ASP A 77 18.89 -17.35 12.10
C ASP A 77 18.41 -15.98 11.62
N ALA A 78 18.34 -15.77 10.31
CA ALA A 78 17.76 -14.60 9.71
C ALA A 78 16.83 -14.97 8.54
N ALA A 79 15.75 -14.20 8.34
CA ALA A 79 14.85 -14.38 7.22
C ALA A 79 14.14 -13.07 6.88
N ILE A 80 13.86 -12.87 5.59
CA ILE A 80 12.96 -11.81 5.09
C ILE A 80 11.84 -12.44 4.26
N GLY A 81 10.70 -11.78 4.24
CA GLY A 81 9.55 -12.28 3.51
C GLY A 81 8.65 -11.18 2.98
N HIS A 82 7.79 -11.58 2.06
CA HIS A 82 6.93 -10.68 1.29
C HIS A 82 5.58 -11.34 1.00
N VAL A 83 4.50 -10.58 1.14
CA VAL A 83 3.19 -10.88 0.57
C VAL A 83 2.90 -9.87 -0.52
N ARG A 84 2.57 -10.37 -1.71
CA ARG A 84 2.45 -9.55 -2.92
C ARG A 84 1.00 -9.24 -3.25
N TYR A 85 0.78 -7.97 -3.60
CA TYR A 85 -0.29 -7.55 -4.48
C TYR A 85 0.32 -7.01 -5.79
N ALA A 86 -0.30 -7.23 -6.95
CA ALA A 86 0.25 -6.75 -8.23
C ALA A 86 -0.04 -5.26 -8.40
N THR A 87 0.97 -4.43 -8.16
CA THR A 87 0.92 -2.98 -8.41
C THR A 87 1.60 -2.62 -9.72
N ALA A 88 2.76 -3.19 -10.02
CA ALA A 88 3.50 -2.99 -11.25
C ALA A 88 3.95 -4.33 -11.83
N GLY A 89 3.81 -4.48 -13.15
CA GLY A 89 4.20 -5.69 -13.86
C GLY A 89 3.07 -6.72 -13.98
N SER A 90 3.15 -7.57 -15.01
CA SER A 90 2.22 -8.68 -15.22
C SER A 90 2.28 -9.67 -14.06
N GLY A 91 1.15 -10.30 -13.71
CA GLY A 91 1.11 -11.42 -12.78
C GLY A 91 2.05 -12.54 -13.25
N GLY A 92 2.75 -13.21 -12.32
CA GLY A 92 3.63 -14.32 -12.62
C GLY A 92 4.60 -14.62 -11.49
N ILE A 93 5.10 -15.85 -11.45
CA ILE A 93 6.03 -16.33 -10.41
C ILE A 93 7.33 -15.51 -10.39
N ASP A 94 7.75 -14.96 -11.53
CA ASP A 94 9.00 -14.21 -11.66
C ASP A 94 8.97 -12.87 -10.90
N ASN A 95 7.78 -12.35 -10.63
CA ASN A 95 7.58 -11.11 -9.87
C ASN A 95 7.32 -11.34 -8.36
N ILE A 96 7.28 -12.61 -7.91
CA ILE A 96 7.10 -12.91 -6.48
C ILE A 96 8.41 -12.70 -5.73
N GLN A 97 8.36 -11.90 -4.69
CA GLN A 97 9.49 -11.56 -3.84
C GLN A 97 9.51 -12.43 -2.56
N PRO A 98 10.65 -12.49 -1.82
CA PRO A 98 11.92 -11.81 -2.07
C PRO A 98 12.68 -12.34 -3.28
N PHE A 99 13.39 -11.45 -3.99
CA PHE A 99 14.34 -11.85 -5.03
C PHE A 99 15.68 -12.25 -4.41
N ILE A 100 16.37 -13.23 -5.01
CA ILE A 100 17.73 -13.60 -4.65
C ILE A 100 18.63 -13.28 -5.82
N PHE A 101 19.64 -12.44 -5.58
CA PHE A 101 20.69 -12.10 -6.53
C PHE A 101 22.00 -12.76 -6.08
N ARG A 102 22.60 -13.53 -6.98
CA ARG A 102 23.83 -14.26 -6.71
C ARG A 102 25.01 -13.54 -7.33
N PHE A 103 25.88 -13.03 -6.48
CA PHE A 103 27.08 -12.32 -6.91
C PHE A 103 28.32 -13.10 -6.48
N HIS A 104 29.47 -12.80 -7.11
CA HIS A 104 30.76 -13.42 -6.77
C HIS A 104 31.27 -13.03 -5.37
N ASP A 105 30.78 -11.93 -4.82
CA ASP A 105 31.13 -11.35 -3.53
C ASP A 105 30.03 -11.54 -2.45
N GLY A 106 29.08 -12.44 -2.70
CA GLY A 106 28.00 -12.81 -1.76
C GLY A 106 26.61 -12.67 -2.35
N ASP A 107 25.68 -13.42 -1.81
CA ASP A 107 24.27 -13.39 -2.20
C ASP A 107 23.52 -12.24 -1.51
N VAL A 108 22.52 -11.68 -2.17
CA VAL A 108 21.63 -10.63 -1.61
C VAL A 108 20.19 -11.02 -1.86
N ALA A 109 19.36 -10.99 -0.82
CA ALA A 109 17.92 -11.08 -0.95
C ALA A 109 17.28 -9.70 -0.78
N LEU A 110 16.19 -9.45 -1.52
CA LEU A 110 15.53 -8.15 -1.58
C LEU A 110 14.03 -8.30 -1.68
N CYS A 111 13.28 -7.54 -0.87
CA CYS A 111 11.85 -7.32 -1.09
C CYS A 111 11.47 -5.84 -0.90
N HIS A 112 10.35 -5.45 -1.51
CA HIS A 112 9.92 -4.08 -1.70
C HIS A 112 8.41 -3.94 -1.50
N ASN A 113 8.01 -2.92 -0.76
CA ASN A 113 6.65 -2.42 -0.69
C ASN A 113 6.63 -0.98 -1.21
N GLY A 114 5.97 -0.74 -2.34
CA GLY A 114 5.88 0.57 -2.98
C GLY A 114 5.90 0.51 -4.51
N ASN A 115 6.20 1.65 -5.13
CA ASN A 115 6.38 1.79 -6.58
C ASN A 115 7.34 2.94 -6.90
N LEU A 116 8.25 2.71 -7.83
CA LEU A 116 9.22 3.70 -8.30
C LEU A 116 8.65 4.53 -9.46
N THR A 117 8.70 5.85 -9.33
CA THR A 117 8.19 6.77 -10.37
C THR A 117 9.12 6.92 -11.57
N ASN A 118 10.42 6.63 -11.42
CA ASN A 118 11.43 6.70 -12.48
C ASN A 118 11.94 5.31 -12.93
N CYS A 119 11.15 4.25 -12.70
CA CYS A 119 11.54 2.88 -12.97
C CYS A 119 11.82 2.61 -14.45
N PHE A 120 10.98 3.10 -15.36
CA PHE A 120 11.08 2.79 -16.80
C PHE A 120 12.30 3.45 -17.43
N SER A 121 12.56 4.72 -17.11
CA SER A 121 13.74 5.46 -17.59
C SER A 121 15.03 4.85 -17.05
N LEU A 122 15.08 4.50 -15.76
CA LEU A 122 16.24 3.81 -15.17
C LEU A 122 16.47 2.44 -15.77
N ARG A 123 15.41 1.64 -15.93
CA ARG A 123 15.50 0.31 -16.53
C ARG A 123 16.07 0.38 -17.94
N ARG A 124 15.55 1.29 -18.77
CA ARG A 124 16.06 1.50 -20.13
C ARG A 124 17.53 1.86 -20.13
N ALA A 125 17.96 2.82 -19.32
CA ALA A 125 19.36 3.21 -19.22
C ALA A 125 20.25 2.03 -18.80
N LEU A 126 19.80 1.21 -17.87
CA LEU A 126 20.50 0.02 -17.41
C LEU A 126 20.59 -1.07 -18.49
N GLU A 127 19.52 -1.30 -19.26
CA GLU A 127 19.49 -2.23 -20.39
C GLU A 127 20.40 -1.78 -21.53
N ASP A 128 20.43 -0.49 -21.84
CA ASP A 128 21.35 0.11 -22.82
C ASP A 128 22.83 -0.10 -22.43
N GLU A 129 23.12 -0.21 -21.13
CA GLU A 129 24.44 -0.56 -20.57
C GLU A 129 24.66 -2.07 -20.42
N GLY A 130 23.74 -2.90 -20.91
CA GLY A 130 23.86 -4.36 -20.93
C GLY A 130 23.33 -5.06 -19.68
N ALA A 131 22.48 -4.42 -18.85
CA ALA A 131 21.79 -5.12 -17.79
C ALA A 131 20.78 -6.12 -18.36
N ILE A 132 20.64 -7.26 -17.71
CA ILE A 132 19.65 -8.29 -18.04
C ILE A 132 18.69 -8.38 -16.85
N PHE A 133 17.43 -8.05 -17.08
CA PHE A 133 16.37 -8.17 -16.08
C PHE A 133 15.68 -9.52 -16.19
N HIS A 134 15.37 -10.11 -15.06
CA HIS A 134 14.67 -11.40 -14.95
C HIS A 134 13.17 -11.24 -14.65
N SER A 135 12.77 -10.06 -14.21
CA SER A 135 11.38 -9.74 -13.85
C SER A 135 10.93 -8.42 -14.49
N ASN A 136 9.64 -8.14 -14.43
CA ASN A 136 9.10 -6.83 -14.79
C ASN A 136 8.93 -5.92 -13.56
N SER A 137 9.40 -6.35 -12.39
CA SER A 137 9.30 -5.58 -11.15
C SER A 137 10.29 -4.41 -11.15
N ASP A 138 9.84 -3.27 -10.65
CA ASP A 138 10.67 -2.09 -10.37
C ASP A 138 11.74 -2.37 -9.30
N THR A 139 11.48 -3.32 -8.42
CA THR A 139 12.36 -3.75 -7.33
C THR A 139 13.75 -4.17 -7.82
N GLU A 140 13.83 -4.79 -9.00
CA GLU A 140 15.09 -5.29 -9.56
C GLU A 140 16.04 -4.16 -9.94
N VAL A 141 15.52 -2.97 -10.28
CA VAL A 141 16.31 -1.78 -10.64
C VAL A 141 17.29 -1.42 -9.53
N LEU A 142 16.87 -1.48 -8.26
CA LEU A 142 17.73 -1.15 -7.12
C LEU A 142 19.01 -2.00 -7.11
N MET A 143 18.90 -3.30 -7.36
CA MET A 143 20.07 -4.20 -7.32
C MET A 143 21.04 -3.98 -8.50
N HIS A 144 20.52 -3.62 -9.67
CA HIS A 144 21.37 -3.22 -10.79
C HIS A 144 22.16 -1.93 -10.49
N LEU A 145 21.55 -0.96 -9.82
CA LEU A 145 22.23 0.25 -9.37
C LEU A 145 23.30 -0.06 -8.31
N VAL A 146 22.93 -0.84 -7.29
CA VAL A 146 23.87 -1.29 -6.23
C VAL A 146 25.08 -2.00 -6.81
N ARG A 147 24.86 -2.85 -7.83
CA ARG A 147 25.95 -3.62 -8.44
C ARG A 147 26.91 -2.76 -9.25
N ARG A 148 26.45 -1.66 -9.82
CA ARG A 148 27.28 -0.71 -10.57
C ARG A 148 28.10 0.23 -9.70
N SER A 149 27.72 0.38 -8.44
CA SER A 149 28.47 1.22 -7.48
C SER A 149 29.88 0.65 -7.26
N VAL A 150 30.87 1.52 -7.29
CA VAL A 150 32.29 1.19 -7.01
C VAL A 150 32.63 1.26 -5.52
N ARG A 151 31.67 1.61 -4.67
CA ARG A 151 31.87 1.64 -3.22
C ARG A 151 32.21 0.25 -2.68
N ALA A 152 32.92 0.21 -1.57
CA ALA A 152 33.31 -1.06 -0.95
C ALA A 152 32.19 -1.65 -0.11
N LYS A 153 31.52 -0.80 0.71
CA LYS A 153 30.49 -1.25 1.65
C LYS A 153 29.13 -1.27 0.98
N ILE A 154 28.32 -2.27 1.30
CA ILE A 154 26.94 -2.39 0.80
C ILE A 154 26.08 -1.18 1.21
N THR A 155 26.26 -0.64 2.41
CA THR A 155 25.57 0.56 2.88
C THR A 155 25.85 1.78 2.02
N ASP A 156 27.11 1.98 1.59
CA ASP A 156 27.48 3.09 0.73
C ASP A 156 26.94 2.91 -0.70
N LYS A 157 26.93 1.66 -1.20
CA LYS A 157 26.32 1.30 -2.49
C LYS A 157 24.81 1.55 -2.46
N LEU A 158 24.15 1.14 -1.39
CA LEU A 158 22.71 1.37 -1.19
C LEU A 158 22.41 2.86 -1.08
N GLN A 159 23.22 3.64 -0.36
CA GLN A 159 23.04 5.09 -0.28
C GLN A 159 23.07 5.74 -1.67
N GLU A 160 24.01 5.37 -2.54
CA GLU A 160 24.06 5.86 -3.92
C GLU A 160 22.81 5.47 -4.70
N ALA A 161 22.42 4.19 -4.62
CA ALA A 161 21.28 3.67 -5.35
C ALA A 161 19.94 4.26 -4.86
N LEU A 162 19.73 4.37 -3.54
CA LEU A 162 18.53 4.94 -2.94
C LEU A 162 18.35 6.44 -3.25
N ASN A 163 19.46 7.19 -3.46
CA ASN A 163 19.40 8.59 -3.91
C ASN A 163 19.13 8.72 -5.41
N THR A 164 19.18 7.62 -6.17
CA THR A 164 18.95 7.61 -7.61
C THR A 164 17.51 7.24 -7.97
N ILE A 165 16.88 6.38 -7.16
CA ILE A 165 15.49 5.96 -7.36
C ILE A 165 14.52 6.97 -6.76
N HIS A 166 13.38 7.15 -7.42
CA HIS A 166 12.30 8.05 -7.00
C HIS A 166 11.01 7.27 -6.77
N GLY A 167 10.10 7.82 -5.96
CA GLY A 167 8.80 7.23 -5.67
C GLY A 167 8.66 6.78 -4.24
N GLY A 168 7.68 5.90 -3.99
CA GLY A 168 7.42 5.34 -2.66
C GLY A 168 8.08 3.98 -2.50
N PHE A 169 8.84 3.79 -1.41
CA PHE A 169 9.45 2.49 -1.14
C PHE A 169 9.73 2.25 0.35
N ALA A 170 9.46 1.02 0.77
CA ALA A 170 10.05 0.40 1.94
C ALA A 170 10.74 -0.88 1.49
N TYR A 171 12.05 -0.97 1.68
CA TYR A 171 12.86 -2.14 1.31
C TYR A 171 13.29 -2.94 2.52
N LEU A 172 13.30 -4.28 2.38
CA LEU A 172 14.14 -5.16 3.19
C LEU A 172 15.17 -5.82 2.30
N ILE A 173 16.43 -5.72 2.71
CA ILE A 173 17.58 -6.29 2.03
C ILE A 173 18.30 -7.19 3.04
N MET A 174 18.66 -8.40 2.64
CA MET A 174 19.39 -9.32 3.49
C MET A 174 20.62 -9.84 2.76
N THR A 175 21.77 -9.71 3.40
CA THR A 175 23.04 -10.30 2.97
C THR A 175 23.43 -11.45 3.89
N GLU A 176 24.61 -12.03 3.72
CA GLU A 176 25.18 -12.99 4.65
C GLU A 176 25.30 -12.43 6.07
N HIS A 177 25.64 -11.13 6.21
CA HIS A 177 26.08 -10.56 7.47
C HIS A 177 25.14 -9.55 8.11
N GLU A 178 24.13 -9.09 7.40
CA GLU A 178 23.25 -8.03 7.89
C GLU A 178 21.88 -8.02 7.19
N MET A 179 20.88 -7.56 7.93
CA MET A 179 19.56 -7.22 7.41
C MET A 179 19.40 -5.70 7.41
N ILE A 180 18.97 -5.14 6.30
CA ILE A 180 18.84 -3.70 6.09
C ILE A 180 17.39 -3.37 5.77
N GLY A 181 16.80 -2.42 6.53
CA GLY A 181 15.55 -1.77 6.18
C GLY A 181 15.81 -0.37 5.64
N ALA A 182 15.20 0.04 4.53
CA ALA A 182 15.34 1.38 3.99
C ALA A 182 13.97 1.98 3.64
N LEU A 183 13.78 3.27 3.96
CA LEU A 183 12.54 3.98 3.72
C LEU A 183 12.77 5.17 2.80
N ASP A 184 11.82 5.42 1.88
CA ASP A 184 11.88 6.55 0.96
C ASP A 184 11.94 7.92 1.69
N PRO A 185 12.35 9.00 1.00
CA PRO A 185 12.50 10.31 1.62
C PRO A 185 11.19 10.96 2.10
N ASN A 186 10.04 10.38 1.74
CA ASN A 186 8.71 10.84 2.15
C ASN A 186 8.06 9.92 3.20
N GLY A 187 8.59 8.69 3.37
CA GLY A 187 7.99 7.70 4.25
C GLY A 187 6.57 7.30 3.82
N PHE A 188 6.35 7.13 2.51
CA PHE A 188 5.02 6.79 2.00
C PHE A 188 4.47 5.50 2.58
N ARG A 189 5.35 4.53 2.87
CA ARG A 189 5.00 3.22 3.41
C ARG A 189 5.50 3.07 4.84
N PRO A 190 4.71 2.50 5.75
CA PRO A 190 5.17 2.28 7.11
C PRO A 190 6.23 1.17 7.17
N LEU A 191 7.20 1.34 8.05
CA LEU A 191 8.18 0.33 8.42
C LEU A 191 8.55 0.52 9.89
N SER A 192 8.35 -0.51 10.71
CA SER A 192 8.60 -0.47 12.15
C SER A 192 9.68 -1.45 12.56
N LEU A 193 10.53 -1.03 13.52
CA LEU A 193 11.52 -1.85 14.19
C LEU A 193 10.95 -2.37 15.50
N GLY A 194 11.09 -3.67 15.74
CA GLY A 194 10.80 -4.34 17.00
C GLY A 194 11.98 -5.19 17.50
N ARG A 195 11.91 -5.60 18.77
CA ARG A 195 12.87 -6.49 19.40
C ARG A 195 12.17 -7.57 20.20
N MET A 196 12.59 -8.79 20.05
CA MET A 196 12.10 -9.94 20.80
C MET A 196 12.83 -10.09 22.14
N SER A 197 12.25 -10.82 23.06
CA SER A 197 12.80 -11.05 24.41
C SER A 197 14.17 -11.78 24.42
N ASN A 198 14.45 -12.57 23.38
CA ASN A 198 15.75 -13.24 23.19
C ASN A 198 16.81 -12.32 22.56
N GLY A 199 16.46 -11.07 22.23
CA GLY A 199 17.35 -10.08 21.64
C GLY A 199 17.27 -9.96 20.12
N ALA A 200 16.57 -10.85 19.41
CA ALA A 200 16.40 -10.79 17.97
C ALA A 200 15.64 -9.52 17.53
N TYR A 201 16.01 -8.99 16.38
CA TYR A 201 15.37 -7.81 15.80
C TYR A 201 14.37 -8.20 14.72
N VAL A 202 13.31 -7.38 14.61
CA VAL A 202 12.23 -7.57 13.64
C VAL A 202 11.96 -6.26 12.91
N LEU A 203 11.82 -6.33 11.59
CA LEU A 203 11.32 -5.24 10.76
C LEU A 203 9.98 -5.67 10.14
N ALA A 204 8.97 -4.80 10.20
CA ALA A 204 7.63 -5.11 9.69
C ALA A 204 6.94 -3.88 9.11
N SER A 205 6.13 -4.08 8.07
CA SER A 205 5.27 -3.04 7.51
C SER A 205 4.25 -2.50 8.53
N GLU A 206 3.75 -3.35 9.44
CA GLU A 206 2.78 -2.96 10.45
C GLU A 206 3.13 -3.53 11.83
N THR A 207 2.76 -2.79 12.89
CA THR A 207 3.02 -3.20 14.28
C THR A 207 2.22 -4.42 14.70
N CYS A 208 1.04 -4.68 14.10
CA CYS A 208 0.28 -5.90 14.35
C CYS A 208 1.08 -7.18 14.06
N ALA A 209 2.04 -7.12 13.13
CA ALA A 209 2.92 -8.24 12.83
C ALA A 209 4.02 -8.41 13.90
N LEU A 210 4.47 -7.33 14.55
CA LEU A 210 5.36 -7.39 15.71
C LEU A 210 4.67 -8.09 16.88
N ASP A 211 3.41 -7.72 17.16
CA ASP A 211 2.60 -8.30 18.25
C ASP A 211 2.43 -9.81 18.08
N VAL A 212 2.14 -10.27 16.85
CA VAL A 212 1.96 -11.70 16.56
C VAL A 212 3.19 -12.53 16.85
N VAL A 213 4.40 -11.98 16.66
CA VAL A 213 5.66 -12.69 16.94
C VAL A 213 6.21 -12.39 18.35
N GLY A 214 5.51 -11.57 19.14
CA GLY A 214 5.94 -11.19 20.49
C GLY A 214 7.16 -10.28 20.52
N ALA A 215 7.31 -9.42 19.51
CA ALA A 215 8.35 -8.40 19.45
C ALA A 215 7.83 -7.06 20.00
N GLU A 216 8.57 -6.48 20.94
CA GLU A 216 8.28 -5.15 21.46
C GLU A 216 8.71 -4.09 20.43
N ARG A 217 7.78 -3.17 20.09
CA ARG A 217 8.06 -2.05 19.18
C ARG A 217 9.12 -1.11 19.79
N ILE A 218 10.18 -0.83 19.03
CA ILE A 218 11.21 0.16 19.38
C ILE A 218 10.84 1.51 18.79
N ARG A 219 10.69 1.59 17.47
CA ARG A 219 10.40 2.83 16.74
C ARG A 219 9.90 2.56 15.32
N ASP A 220 9.34 3.56 14.69
CA ASP A 220 9.15 3.60 13.24
C ASP A 220 10.40 4.14 12.56
N ILE A 221 10.73 3.59 11.38
CA ILE A 221 11.80 4.10 10.54
C ILE A 221 11.34 5.43 9.94
N GLN A 222 12.24 6.42 9.93
CA GLN A 222 11.92 7.76 9.46
C GLN A 222 12.23 7.93 7.97
N PRO A 223 11.61 8.91 7.29
CA PRO A 223 11.92 9.26 5.91
C PRO A 223 13.41 9.45 5.68
N GLY A 224 13.97 8.81 4.64
CA GLY A 224 15.38 8.89 4.30
C GLY A 224 16.34 8.15 5.23
N GLU A 225 15.81 7.30 6.13
CA GLU A 225 16.61 6.42 6.96
C GLU A 225 16.82 5.04 6.33
N MET A 226 17.99 4.51 6.61
CA MET A 226 18.35 3.11 6.41
C MET A 226 18.80 2.55 7.76
N ILE A 227 18.18 1.47 8.21
CA ILE A 227 18.54 0.74 9.42
C ILE A 227 19.31 -0.51 9.04
N VAL A 228 20.46 -0.71 9.66
CA VAL A 228 21.33 -1.89 9.46
C VAL A 228 21.34 -2.70 10.74
N ILE A 229 21.00 -3.96 10.66
CA ILE A 229 20.91 -4.91 11.76
C ILE A 229 21.91 -6.04 11.51
N ASP A 230 22.77 -6.29 12.48
CA ASP A 230 23.73 -7.40 12.49
C ASP A 230 23.87 -7.98 13.90
N ASP A 231 24.81 -8.89 14.11
CA ASP A 231 25.05 -9.55 15.40
C ASP A 231 25.48 -8.59 16.52
N SER A 232 25.96 -7.38 16.18
CA SER A 232 26.33 -6.35 17.16
C SER A 232 25.14 -5.47 17.61
N GLY A 233 23.99 -5.57 16.93
CA GLY A 233 22.79 -4.79 17.18
C GLY A 233 22.29 -4.06 15.93
N TYR A 234 21.72 -2.87 16.10
CA TYR A 234 21.27 -2.07 14.97
C TYR A 234 21.94 -0.70 14.92
N ARG A 235 22.08 -0.17 13.71
CA ARG A 235 22.61 1.17 13.42
C ARG A 235 21.68 1.89 12.46
N ILE A 236 21.54 3.20 12.62
CA ILE A 236 20.76 4.06 11.73
C ILE A 236 21.71 4.85 10.86
N HIS A 237 21.43 4.88 9.56
CA HIS A 237 22.10 5.69 8.57
C HIS A 237 21.06 6.59 7.89
N THR A 238 21.22 7.90 7.99
CA THR A 238 20.45 8.85 7.18
C THR A 238 21.13 8.94 5.81
N TYR A 239 20.55 8.34 4.79
CA TYR A 239 21.15 8.32 3.46
C TYR A 239 20.86 9.58 2.65
N THR A 240 19.84 10.35 3.05
CA THR A 240 19.51 11.67 2.49
C THR A 240 18.95 12.59 3.57
N SER A 241 19.28 13.88 3.49
CA SER A 241 18.69 14.93 4.35
C SER A 241 17.52 15.66 3.68
N ARG A 242 17.21 15.32 2.42
CA ARG A 242 16.09 15.87 1.66
C ARG A 242 14.84 15.05 1.95
N THR A 243 14.25 15.27 3.13
CA THR A 243 13.11 14.48 3.60
C THR A 243 11.91 15.36 3.91
N GLN A 244 10.71 14.84 3.66
CA GLN A 244 9.46 15.44 4.04
C GLN A 244 8.45 14.33 4.33
N LEU A 245 8.01 14.19 5.57
CA LEU A 245 7.02 13.18 5.89
C LEU A 245 5.74 13.40 5.06
N SER A 246 5.32 12.35 4.36
CA SER A 246 4.13 12.33 3.52
C SER A 246 3.56 10.91 3.47
N ILE A 247 3.30 10.33 4.66
CA ILE A 247 2.78 8.96 4.73
C ILE A 247 1.42 8.85 4.04
N CYS A 248 1.20 7.75 3.34
CA CYS A 248 -0.06 7.50 2.64
C CYS A 248 -1.26 7.55 3.59
N SER A 249 -2.20 8.46 3.36
CA SER A 249 -3.43 8.57 4.18
C SER A 249 -4.32 7.33 4.09
N MET A 250 -4.23 6.57 2.99
CA MET A 250 -4.97 5.32 2.82
C MET A 250 -4.53 4.22 3.79
N GLU A 251 -3.33 4.30 4.36
CA GLU A 251 -2.91 3.41 5.45
C GLU A 251 -3.87 3.54 6.64
N TYR A 252 -4.25 4.76 7.01
CA TYR A 252 -5.22 5.00 8.10
C TYR A 252 -6.66 4.74 7.67
N ILE A 253 -7.02 5.03 6.43
CA ILE A 253 -8.40 4.89 5.94
C ILE A 253 -8.75 3.41 5.75
N TYR A 254 -7.89 2.65 5.07
CA TYR A 254 -8.23 1.31 4.60
C TYR A 254 -7.17 0.23 4.83
N PHE A 255 -5.88 0.45 4.44
CA PHE A 255 -4.91 -0.64 4.32
C PHE A 255 -4.51 -1.26 5.64
N ALA A 256 -4.03 -0.45 6.60
CA ALA A 256 -3.51 -0.99 7.83
C ALA A 256 -4.62 -1.63 8.68
N ARG A 257 -4.26 -2.67 9.41
CA ARG A 257 -5.18 -3.29 10.37
C ARG A 257 -5.53 -2.32 11.50
N PRO A 258 -6.75 -2.36 12.03
CA PRO A 258 -7.18 -1.46 13.11
C PRO A 258 -6.32 -1.53 14.37
N ASP A 259 -5.68 -2.66 14.64
CA ASP A 259 -4.79 -2.90 15.78
C ASP A 259 -3.34 -2.42 15.54
N SER A 260 -3.04 -1.88 14.35
CA SER A 260 -1.73 -1.31 14.05
C SER A 260 -1.58 0.12 14.54
N ASP A 261 -0.35 0.48 14.92
CA ASP A 261 0.08 1.86 15.19
C ASP A 261 1.06 2.31 14.11
N ILE A 262 0.86 3.49 13.55
CA ILE A 262 1.72 4.08 12.53
C ILE A 262 2.12 5.48 13.01
N TYR A 263 3.41 5.74 13.16
CA TYR A 263 3.95 7.00 13.72
C TYR A 263 3.28 7.41 15.03
N GLY A 264 2.96 6.42 15.88
CA GLY A 264 2.32 6.65 17.18
C GLY A 264 0.82 6.91 17.14
N VAL A 265 0.19 6.85 15.97
CA VAL A 265 -1.26 6.98 15.82
C VAL A 265 -1.88 5.60 15.59
N ASN A 266 -2.76 5.18 16.50
CA ASN A 266 -3.50 3.93 16.34
C ASN A 266 -4.56 4.05 15.24
N VAL A 267 -4.59 3.08 14.32
CA VAL A 267 -5.46 3.07 13.13
C VAL A 267 -6.94 3.00 13.51
N HIS A 268 -7.32 2.14 14.49
CA HIS A 268 -8.71 2.08 14.96
C HIS A 268 -9.17 3.42 15.50
N SER A 269 -8.35 4.06 16.33
CA SER A 269 -8.67 5.35 16.95
C SER A 269 -8.79 6.47 15.91
N ALA A 270 -7.93 6.48 14.87
CA ALA A 270 -8.02 7.42 13.76
C ALA A 270 -9.34 7.23 12.98
N ARG A 271 -9.67 6.00 12.60
CA ARG A 271 -10.94 5.68 11.91
C ARG A 271 -12.16 6.04 12.74
N LYS A 272 -12.10 5.82 14.05
CA LYS A 272 -13.19 6.22 14.96
C LYS A 272 -13.40 7.73 14.97
N ARG A 273 -12.31 8.53 15.01
CA ARG A 273 -12.39 9.99 14.90
C ARG A 273 -12.91 10.45 13.53
N MET A 274 -12.52 9.77 12.44
CA MET A 274 -13.08 10.04 11.10
C MET A 274 -14.59 9.86 11.08
N GLY A 275 -15.10 8.80 11.70
CA GLY A 275 -16.54 8.56 11.81
C GLY A 275 -17.26 9.63 12.64
N ALA A 276 -16.72 10.02 13.79
CA ALA A 276 -17.28 11.09 14.62
C ALA A 276 -17.30 12.43 13.87
N ARG A 277 -16.19 12.79 13.22
CA ARG A 277 -16.10 14.01 12.40
C ARG A 277 -17.09 14.01 11.23
N LEU A 278 -17.26 12.87 10.56
CA LEU A 278 -18.25 12.70 9.49
C LEU A 278 -19.68 12.90 9.98
N ALA A 279 -20.00 12.47 11.19
CA ALA A 279 -21.31 12.73 11.81
C ALA A 279 -21.55 14.23 12.08
N GLN A 280 -20.52 14.95 12.50
CA GLN A 280 -20.58 16.41 12.69
C GLN A 280 -20.76 17.16 11.37
N GLU A 281 -20.02 16.76 10.32
CA GLU A 281 -20.08 17.42 9.01
C GLU A 281 -21.35 17.09 8.23
N SER A 282 -21.91 15.90 8.42
CA SER A 282 -23.02 15.39 7.60
C SER A 282 -24.04 14.61 8.44
N PRO A 283 -24.70 15.26 9.41
CA PRO A 283 -25.75 14.62 10.20
C PRO A 283 -26.95 14.23 9.33
N VAL A 284 -27.65 13.18 9.73
CA VAL A 284 -28.88 12.73 9.08
C VAL A 284 -29.85 12.13 10.10
N ASP A 285 -31.14 12.37 9.93
CA ASP A 285 -32.18 11.74 10.75
C ASP A 285 -32.38 10.29 10.31
N ALA A 286 -31.96 9.35 11.15
CA ALA A 286 -31.97 7.92 10.87
C ALA A 286 -32.23 7.10 12.15
N ASP A 287 -32.51 5.82 11.99
CA ASP A 287 -32.83 4.92 13.09
C ASP A 287 -31.62 4.16 13.63
N MET A 288 -30.57 3.99 12.79
CA MET A 288 -29.36 3.26 13.15
C MET A 288 -28.20 3.55 12.20
N VAL A 289 -27.00 3.18 12.66
CA VAL A 289 -25.76 3.16 11.89
C VAL A 289 -25.34 1.70 11.65
N ILE A 290 -24.85 1.41 10.45
CA ILE A 290 -24.19 0.14 10.13
C ILE A 290 -22.86 0.43 9.42
N GLY A 291 -21.82 -0.37 9.71
CA GLY A 291 -20.54 -0.30 8.98
C GLY A 291 -20.46 -1.37 7.89
N VAL A 292 -19.86 -1.04 6.76
CA VAL A 292 -19.47 -2.04 5.77
C VAL A 292 -18.31 -2.88 6.33
N PRO A 293 -18.50 -4.20 6.50
CA PRO A 293 -17.44 -5.04 7.07
C PRO A 293 -16.33 -5.33 6.06
N ASN A 294 -15.01 -5.32 6.49
CA ASN A 294 -14.59 -5.09 7.88
C ASN A 294 -13.95 -3.70 8.08
N SER A 295 -13.57 -3.00 7.03
CA SER A 295 -12.79 -1.76 7.04
C SER A 295 -13.48 -0.61 7.77
N SER A 296 -14.81 -0.49 7.63
CA SER A 296 -15.56 0.67 8.09
C SER A 296 -16.17 0.54 9.50
N LEU A 297 -15.95 -0.59 10.19
CA LEU A 297 -16.55 -0.84 11.50
C LEU A 297 -16.09 0.16 12.57
N SER A 298 -14.81 0.56 12.52
CA SER A 298 -14.26 1.57 13.45
C SER A 298 -14.90 2.95 13.24
N ALA A 299 -15.03 3.37 11.98
CA ALA A 299 -15.66 4.64 11.62
C ALA A 299 -17.17 4.62 11.95
N ALA A 300 -17.85 3.50 11.73
CA ALA A 300 -19.25 3.33 12.10
C ALA A 300 -19.48 3.48 13.62
N SER A 301 -18.56 2.95 14.45
CA SER A 301 -18.61 3.15 15.90
C SER A 301 -18.48 4.64 16.25
N GLY A 302 -17.53 5.35 15.66
CA GLY A 302 -17.34 6.78 15.91
C GLY A 302 -18.52 7.63 15.45
N TYR A 303 -19.08 7.34 14.27
CA TYR A 303 -20.28 8.02 13.77
C TYR A 303 -21.49 7.78 14.69
N SER A 304 -21.70 6.54 15.11
CA SER A 304 -22.79 6.13 16.00
C SER A 304 -22.74 6.86 17.35
N GLU A 305 -21.57 6.91 17.98
CA GLU A 305 -21.38 7.59 19.27
C GLU A 305 -21.65 9.09 19.16
N GLU A 306 -21.14 9.76 18.12
CA GLU A 306 -21.30 11.19 17.89
C GLU A 306 -22.76 11.55 17.54
N ALA A 307 -23.40 10.76 16.68
CA ALA A 307 -24.78 10.97 16.25
C ALA A 307 -25.84 10.55 17.31
N GLY A 308 -25.43 9.82 18.35
CA GLY A 308 -26.35 9.25 19.33
C GLY A 308 -27.28 8.18 18.76
N LEU A 309 -26.89 7.51 17.68
CA LEU A 309 -27.67 6.46 17.03
C LEU A 309 -27.11 5.07 17.40
N PRO A 310 -27.95 4.02 17.51
CA PRO A 310 -27.46 2.67 17.76
C PRO A 310 -26.60 2.17 16.58
N ASN A 311 -25.50 1.49 16.89
CA ASN A 311 -24.66 0.79 15.91
C ASN A 311 -25.11 -0.68 15.85
N GLU A 312 -25.56 -1.11 14.68
CA GLU A 312 -26.16 -2.43 14.50
C GLU A 312 -25.45 -3.24 13.41
N MET A 313 -25.48 -4.56 13.54
CA MET A 313 -24.94 -5.47 12.52
C MET A 313 -25.95 -5.68 11.40
N GLY A 314 -26.07 -4.71 10.50
CA GLY A 314 -26.99 -4.77 9.34
C GLY A 314 -26.41 -5.49 8.12
N LEU A 315 -25.08 -5.62 8.03
CA LEU A 315 -24.33 -6.30 6.97
C LEU A 315 -23.37 -7.33 7.56
N ILE A 316 -23.28 -8.49 6.91
CA ILE A 316 -22.34 -9.57 7.29
C ILE A 316 -21.51 -9.97 6.07
N LYS A 317 -20.19 -10.00 6.23
CA LYS A 317 -19.24 -10.54 5.26
C LYS A 317 -19.03 -12.04 5.54
N ASN A 318 -19.23 -12.88 4.52
CA ASN A 318 -18.95 -14.31 4.64
C ASN A 318 -17.43 -14.54 4.59
N GLN A 319 -16.85 -14.95 5.72
CA GLN A 319 -15.42 -15.19 5.88
C GLN A 319 -14.90 -16.44 5.15
N TYR A 320 -15.80 -17.36 4.79
CA TYR A 320 -15.44 -18.63 4.17
C TYR A 320 -15.48 -18.60 2.63
N VAL A 321 -15.91 -17.50 2.03
CA VAL A 321 -15.87 -17.32 0.57
C VAL A 321 -14.52 -16.70 0.22
N ALA A 322 -13.57 -17.55 -0.17
CA ALA A 322 -12.32 -17.12 -0.78
C ALA A 322 -12.56 -16.35 -2.09
N ARG A 323 -11.53 -15.69 -2.64
CA ARG A 323 -11.61 -15.10 -3.99
C ARG A 323 -12.22 -16.11 -4.95
N THR A 324 -13.40 -15.78 -5.49
CA THR A 324 -14.08 -16.62 -6.47
C THR A 324 -13.26 -16.60 -7.75
N PHE A 325 -12.93 -17.81 -8.25
CA PHE A 325 -12.40 -17.98 -9.60
C PHE A 325 -13.25 -17.21 -10.61
N ILE A 326 -12.61 -16.74 -11.69
CA ILE A 326 -13.25 -16.00 -12.78
C ILE A 326 -14.52 -16.76 -13.20
N GLN A 327 -15.69 -16.17 -12.92
CA GLN A 327 -16.97 -16.75 -13.25
C GLN A 327 -17.34 -16.36 -14.69
N PRO A 328 -17.62 -17.33 -15.57
CA PRO A 328 -17.77 -17.09 -17.01
C PRO A 328 -19.05 -16.32 -17.39
N THR A 329 -20.06 -16.23 -16.51
CA THR A 329 -21.32 -15.56 -16.81
C THR A 329 -21.66 -14.45 -15.82
N GLN A 330 -22.43 -13.44 -16.28
CA GLN A 330 -22.91 -12.33 -15.46
C GLN A 330 -23.73 -12.83 -14.25
N ALA A 331 -24.61 -13.81 -14.44
CA ALA A 331 -25.45 -14.36 -13.38
C ALA A 331 -24.61 -15.05 -12.27
N LEU A 332 -23.56 -15.77 -12.64
CA LEU A 332 -22.65 -16.40 -11.68
C LEU A 332 -21.82 -15.37 -10.92
N ARG A 333 -21.42 -14.26 -11.56
CA ARG A 333 -20.75 -13.14 -10.89
C ARG A 333 -21.64 -12.47 -9.86
N GLU A 334 -22.91 -12.19 -10.20
CA GLU A 334 -23.90 -11.65 -9.27
C GLU A 334 -24.16 -12.58 -8.09
N GLN A 335 -24.19 -13.89 -8.32
CA GLN A 335 -24.30 -14.90 -7.28
C GLN A 335 -23.05 -14.93 -6.37
N GLY A 336 -21.85 -14.80 -6.95
CA GLY A 336 -20.59 -14.70 -6.20
C GLY A 336 -20.56 -13.50 -5.25
N VAL A 337 -21.09 -12.35 -5.68
CA VAL A 337 -21.22 -11.15 -4.83
C VAL A 337 -22.22 -11.38 -3.69
N ARG A 338 -23.37 -12.01 -3.97
CA ARG A 338 -24.36 -12.36 -2.92
C ARG A 338 -23.80 -13.33 -1.88
N MET A 339 -22.82 -14.15 -2.26
CA MET A 339 -22.16 -15.07 -1.33
C MET A 339 -21.19 -14.35 -0.39
N LYS A 340 -20.62 -13.19 -0.82
CA LYS A 340 -19.61 -12.43 -0.03
C LYS A 340 -20.25 -11.53 1.03
N LEU A 341 -21.38 -10.88 0.71
CA LEU A 341 -22.02 -9.90 1.58
C LEU A 341 -23.53 -10.16 1.67
N SER A 342 -24.08 -10.15 2.88
CA SER A 342 -25.50 -10.39 3.15
C SER A 342 -26.07 -9.35 4.12
N ALA A 343 -27.31 -8.91 3.87
CA ALA A 343 -28.05 -8.04 4.79
C ALA A 343 -28.80 -8.86 5.85
N VAL A 344 -28.77 -8.39 7.09
CA VAL A 344 -29.54 -8.96 8.20
C VAL A 344 -30.95 -8.39 8.15
N LYS A 345 -31.85 -9.06 7.43
CA LYS A 345 -33.20 -8.56 7.12
C LYS A 345 -34.01 -8.15 8.36
N SER A 346 -33.91 -8.87 9.46
CA SER A 346 -34.61 -8.54 10.71
C SER A 346 -34.15 -7.23 11.35
N VAL A 347 -32.92 -6.82 11.08
CA VAL A 347 -32.31 -5.56 11.58
C VAL A 347 -32.71 -4.40 10.67
N VAL A 348 -32.60 -4.56 9.35
CA VAL A 348 -32.70 -3.44 8.39
C VAL A 348 -34.12 -3.15 7.92
N LYS A 349 -35.07 -4.12 8.01
CA LYS A 349 -36.42 -3.95 7.46
C LYS A 349 -37.20 -2.79 8.10
N GLY A 350 -37.65 -1.88 7.25
CA GLY A 350 -38.44 -0.70 7.63
C GLY A 350 -37.65 0.40 8.32
N LYS A 351 -36.33 0.32 8.34
CA LYS A 351 -35.43 1.26 9.02
C LYS A 351 -34.79 2.26 8.04
N ARG A 352 -34.56 3.49 8.50
CA ARG A 352 -33.72 4.50 7.89
C ARG A 352 -32.31 4.29 8.40
N ILE A 353 -31.38 4.01 7.51
CA ILE A 353 -30.06 3.47 7.86
C ILE A 353 -28.96 4.41 7.39
N VAL A 354 -28.02 4.76 8.27
CA VAL A 354 -26.74 5.33 7.90
C VAL A 354 -25.76 4.18 7.66
N VAL A 355 -25.23 4.11 6.44
CA VAL A 355 -24.22 3.13 6.06
C VAL A 355 -22.88 3.83 5.97
N ILE A 356 -21.94 3.41 6.80
CA ILE A 356 -20.56 3.92 6.79
C ILE A 356 -19.71 3.02 5.91
N ASP A 357 -19.04 3.64 4.93
CA ASP A 357 -18.00 2.98 4.12
C ASP A 357 -16.69 3.79 4.16
N ASP A 358 -15.58 3.17 3.82
CA ASP A 358 -14.26 3.84 3.85
C ASP A 358 -14.05 4.77 2.65
N SER A 359 -14.39 4.31 1.45
CA SER A 359 -14.12 5.03 0.21
C SER A 359 -15.05 4.57 -0.94
N ILE A 360 -15.15 5.39 -1.98
CA ILE A 360 -15.80 5.02 -3.25
C ILE A 360 -14.80 5.23 -4.40
N VAL A 361 -14.45 4.15 -5.10
CA VAL A 361 -13.58 4.18 -6.29
C VAL A 361 -14.43 4.25 -7.56
N ARG A 362 -15.04 3.15 -7.97
CA ARG A 362 -15.89 3.04 -9.18
C ARG A 362 -17.40 3.11 -8.86
N GLY A 363 -17.76 2.97 -7.59
CA GLY A 363 -19.14 3.04 -7.10
C GLY A 363 -19.97 1.78 -7.31
N THR A 364 -19.44 0.73 -7.93
CA THR A 364 -20.16 -0.53 -8.19
C THR A 364 -20.46 -1.29 -6.91
N THR A 365 -19.52 -1.36 -5.98
CA THR A 365 -19.68 -1.97 -4.66
C THR A 365 -20.74 -1.23 -3.83
N SER A 366 -20.63 0.11 -3.74
CA SER A 366 -21.57 0.93 -2.99
C SER A 366 -22.99 0.81 -3.56
N LYS A 367 -23.14 0.82 -4.90
CA LYS A 367 -24.42 0.56 -5.58
C LYS A 367 -25.00 -0.78 -5.17
N ARG A 368 -24.18 -1.82 -5.11
CA ARG A 368 -24.63 -3.16 -4.74
C ARG A 368 -25.04 -3.24 -3.26
N ILE A 369 -24.31 -2.57 -2.37
CA ILE A 369 -24.64 -2.49 -0.94
C ILE A 369 -26.01 -1.81 -0.75
N VAL A 370 -26.22 -0.66 -1.38
CA VAL A 370 -27.49 0.07 -1.33
C VAL A 370 -28.63 -0.80 -1.84
N GLN A 371 -28.44 -1.44 -3.00
CA GLN A 371 -29.44 -2.34 -3.56
C GLN A 371 -29.77 -3.51 -2.62
N LEU A 372 -28.74 -4.14 -2.03
CA LEU A 372 -28.91 -5.25 -1.08
C LEU A 372 -29.74 -4.85 0.13
N LEU A 373 -29.49 -3.68 0.69
CA LEU A 373 -30.23 -3.14 1.85
C LEU A 373 -31.68 -2.78 1.47
N LYS A 374 -31.91 -2.17 0.32
CA LYS A 374 -33.27 -1.87 -0.18
C LYS A 374 -34.04 -3.15 -0.50
N GLU A 375 -33.42 -4.19 -1.10
CA GLU A 375 -34.02 -5.52 -1.31
C GLU A 375 -34.35 -6.21 0.03
N ALA A 376 -33.58 -5.94 1.09
CA ALA A 376 -33.86 -6.45 2.43
C ALA A 376 -34.98 -5.68 3.16
N GLY A 377 -35.48 -4.60 2.56
CA GLY A 377 -36.61 -3.80 3.05
C GLY A 377 -36.24 -2.57 3.88
N ALA A 378 -35.03 -2.05 3.76
CA ALA A 378 -34.67 -0.75 4.34
C ALA A 378 -35.59 0.36 3.79
N ALA A 379 -36.04 1.26 4.65
CA ALA A 379 -36.88 2.40 4.25
C ALA A 379 -36.06 3.48 3.54
N GLU A 380 -34.89 3.81 4.09
CA GLU A 380 -33.94 4.76 3.52
C GLU A 380 -32.51 4.24 3.76
N VAL A 381 -31.60 4.58 2.82
CA VAL A 381 -30.18 4.22 2.87
C VAL A 381 -29.34 5.48 2.64
N HIS A 382 -28.71 5.98 3.69
CA HIS A 382 -27.86 7.16 3.69
C HIS A 382 -26.41 6.76 3.73
N MET A 383 -25.68 6.93 2.62
CA MET A 383 -24.26 6.60 2.54
C MET A 383 -23.40 7.72 3.13
N ARG A 384 -22.44 7.33 3.98
CA ARG A 384 -21.45 8.23 4.60
C ARG A 384 -20.09 7.62 4.44
N ILE A 385 -19.20 8.34 3.75
CA ILE A 385 -17.87 7.85 3.35
C ILE A 385 -16.83 8.52 4.23
N SER A 386 -16.05 7.72 4.95
CA SER A 386 -15.06 8.21 5.93
C SER A 386 -13.75 8.70 5.32
N SER A 387 -13.70 8.87 4.00
CA SER A 387 -12.65 9.57 3.27
C SER A 387 -13.22 10.69 2.39
N PRO A 388 -12.40 11.64 1.92
CA PRO A 388 -12.80 12.55 0.84
C PRO A 388 -12.99 11.81 -0.49
N PRO A 389 -13.64 12.44 -1.51
CA PRO A 389 -13.78 11.84 -2.83
C PRO A 389 -12.42 11.58 -3.48
N LEU A 390 -12.20 10.36 -3.97
CA LEU A 390 -11.01 9.96 -4.72
C LEU A 390 -11.10 10.49 -6.16
N LYS A 391 -10.26 11.46 -6.51
CA LYS A 391 -10.27 12.15 -7.80
C LYS A 391 -9.05 11.90 -8.67
N TYR A 392 -7.93 11.55 -8.06
CA TYR A 392 -6.63 11.44 -8.73
C TYR A 392 -6.00 10.06 -8.50
N PRO A 393 -5.24 9.52 -9.48
CA PRO A 393 -4.57 8.22 -9.36
C PRO A 393 -3.43 8.22 -8.35
N CYS A 394 -2.91 7.05 -8.03
CA CYS A 394 -1.70 6.86 -7.25
C CYS A 394 -0.52 6.45 -8.13
N PHE A 395 0.69 6.93 -7.77
CA PHE A 395 1.94 6.55 -8.42
C PHE A 395 2.96 5.96 -7.44
N TYR A 396 2.57 5.77 -6.16
CA TYR A 396 3.47 5.34 -5.08
C TYR A 396 3.17 3.91 -4.58
N GLY A 397 2.39 3.13 -5.33
CA GLY A 397 2.21 1.69 -5.09
C GLY A 397 0.78 1.21 -4.87
N ILE A 398 -0.26 2.08 -4.97
CA ILE A 398 -1.66 1.61 -4.96
C ILE A 398 -2.13 1.40 -6.40
N ASP A 399 -2.86 0.31 -6.63
CA ASP A 399 -3.37 -0.08 -7.95
C ASP A 399 -4.59 0.75 -8.39
N ILE A 400 -4.42 2.06 -8.47
CA ILE A 400 -5.34 3.00 -9.10
C ILE A 400 -4.49 3.93 -9.96
N SER A 401 -4.09 3.44 -11.13
CA SER A 401 -3.13 4.11 -12.00
C SER A 401 -3.78 5.09 -13.00
N THR A 402 -5.11 5.08 -13.14
CA THR A 402 -5.81 5.89 -14.12
C THR A 402 -6.98 6.67 -13.52
N THR A 403 -7.15 7.92 -13.95
CA THR A 403 -8.30 8.77 -13.61
C THR A 403 -9.63 8.16 -14.10
N GLN A 404 -9.55 7.28 -15.12
CA GLN A 404 -10.74 6.66 -15.72
C GLN A 404 -11.48 5.72 -14.76
N GLU A 405 -10.80 5.18 -13.79
CA GLU A 405 -11.35 4.27 -12.79
C GLU A 405 -12.07 4.99 -11.65
N LEU A 406 -11.81 6.28 -11.47
CA LEU A 406 -12.32 7.08 -10.37
C LEU A 406 -13.65 7.75 -10.73
N ILE A 407 -14.73 7.32 -10.07
CA ILE A 407 -16.07 7.89 -10.32
C ILE A 407 -16.14 9.38 -9.96
N ALA A 408 -15.46 9.78 -8.86
CA ALA A 408 -15.45 11.16 -8.39
C ALA A 408 -14.57 12.11 -9.22
N ALA A 409 -13.75 11.56 -10.14
CA ALA A 409 -13.07 12.37 -11.16
C ALA A 409 -14.01 12.80 -12.31
N LYS A 410 -15.18 12.15 -12.45
CA LYS A 410 -16.09 12.35 -13.59
C LYS A 410 -17.48 12.81 -13.20
N LYS A 411 -17.87 12.60 -11.96
CA LYS A 411 -19.23 12.82 -11.45
C LYS A 411 -19.21 13.65 -10.18
N SER A 412 -20.18 14.53 -10.05
CA SER A 412 -20.48 15.23 -8.80
C SER A 412 -21.00 14.25 -7.72
N VAL A 413 -21.00 14.67 -6.47
CA VAL A 413 -21.52 13.87 -5.36
C VAL A 413 -22.99 13.48 -5.58
N ASP A 414 -23.81 14.38 -6.13
CA ASP A 414 -25.21 14.10 -6.44
C ASP A 414 -25.36 13.06 -7.55
N GLU A 415 -24.57 13.14 -8.61
CA GLU A 415 -24.57 12.14 -9.68
C GLU A 415 -24.06 10.76 -9.18
N ILE A 416 -23.11 10.74 -8.24
CA ILE A 416 -22.66 9.49 -7.61
C ILE A 416 -23.79 8.93 -6.74
N ARG A 417 -24.46 9.77 -5.95
CA ARG A 417 -25.63 9.39 -5.13
C ARG A 417 -26.71 8.72 -6.00
N GLU A 418 -27.06 9.36 -7.13
CA GLU A 418 -28.02 8.80 -8.08
C GLU A 418 -27.57 7.48 -8.69
N PHE A 419 -26.30 7.40 -9.08
CA PHE A 419 -25.71 6.19 -9.65
C PHE A 419 -25.76 4.99 -8.70
N ILE A 420 -25.43 5.22 -7.41
CA ILE A 420 -25.47 4.16 -6.38
C ILE A 420 -26.89 3.90 -5.86
N GLY A 421 -27.83 4.82 -6.11
CA GLY A 421 -29.24 4.70 -5.70
C GLY A 421 -29.49 4.97 -4.21
N ALA A 422 -28.60 5.72 -3.55
CA ALA A 422 -28.73 6.10 -2.15
C ALA A 422 -29.69 7.28 -1.98
N ASP A 423 -30.35 7.37 -0.81
CA ASP A 423 -31.25 8.47 -0.47
C ASP A 423 -30.45 9.75 -0.16
N SER A 424 -29.26 9.62 0.45
CA SER A 424 -28.26 10.68 0.55
C SER A 424 -26.84 10.12 0.50
N LEU A 425 -25.88 10.97 0.10
CA LEU A 425 -24.45 10.66 0.10
C LEU A 425 -23.66 11.85 0.61
N ALA A 426 -22.70 11.60 1.50
CA ALA A 426 -21.70 12.57 1.89
C ALA A 426 -20.34 11.91 2.14
N PHE A 427 -19.30 12.68 1.95
CA PHE A 427 -17.90 12.32 2.17
C PHE A 427 -17.32 13.16 3.30
N LEU A 428 -16.36 12.61 4.02
CA LEU A 428 -15.56 13.37 4.96
C LEU A 428 -14.77 14.46 4.22
N SER A 429 -14.67 15.65 4.81
CA SER A 429 -13.83 16.70 4.27
C SER A 429 -12.34 16.34 4.37
N LEU A 430 -11.49 16.97 3.53
CA LEU A 430 -10.04 16.77 3.60
C LEU A 430 -9.47 17.25 4.94
N ASP A 431 -9.92 18.41 5.42
CA ASP A 431 -9.51 18.93 6.71
C ASP A 431 -9.97 18.00 7.85
N GLY A 432 -11.20 17.49 7.77
CA GLY A 432 -11.72 16.51 8.70
C GLY A 432 -10.92 15.21 8.75
N LEU A 433 -10.42 14.75 7.58
CA LEU A 433 -9.52 13.59 7.50
C LEU A 433 -8.19 13.87 8.20
N ILE A 434 -7.52 15.00 7.87
CA ILE A 434 -6.22 15.38 8.43
C ILE A 434 -6.32 15.53 9.96
N GLU A 435 -7.33 16.26 10.43
CA GLU A 435 -7.59 16.43 11.87
C GLU A 435 -7.88 15.09 12.58
N SER A 436 -8.63 14.21 11.93
CA SER A 436 -8.99 12.90 12.49
C SER A 436 -7.81 11.94 12.61
N ILE A 437 -6.89 11.94 11.64
CA ILE A 437 -5.65 11.17 11.75
C ILE A 437 -4.79 11.78 12.86
N GLY A 438 -4.62 13.11 12.87
CA GLY A 438 -3.98 13.82 13.97
C GLY A 438 -2.50 13.46 14.13
N LEU A 439 -1.78 13.27 13.02
CA LEU A 439 -0.36 12.94 13.03
C LEU A 439 0.48 14.14 13.54
N ASN A 440 -0.01 15.38 13.33
CA ASN A 440 0.56 16.64 13.84
C ASN A 440 2.04 16.84 13.47
N ALA A 441 2.47 16.34 12.31
CA ALA A 441 3.81 16.59 11.81
C ALA A 441 3.92 18.01 11.25
N ASP A 442 5.07 18.65 11.45
CA ASP A 442 5.40 19.93 10.83
C ASP A 442 5.77 19.74 9.35
N ALA A 443 4.76 19.36 8.57
CA ALA A 443 4.85 19.04 7.16
C ALA A 443 3.50 19.34 6.49
N PRO A 444 3.45 19.52 5.14
CA PRO A 444 2.20 19.69 4.43
C PRO A 444 1.18 18.60 4.78
N TYR A 445 -0.08 19.01 4.90
CA TYR A 445 -1.19 18.11 5.26
C TYR A 445 -0.95 17.30 6.55
N GLY A 446 -0.20 17.88 7.50
CA GLY A 446 0.13 17.21 8.76
C GLY A 446 1.04 15.99 8.60
N GLY A 447 1.78 15.89 7.50
CA GLY A 447 2.66 14.76 7.19
C GLY A 447 1.96 13.62 6.43
N LEU A 448 0.84 13.90 5.77
CA LEU A 448 0.07 12.93 5.00
C LEU A 448 0.22 13.15 3.49
N CYS A 449 0.34 12.09 2.72
CA CYS A 449 0.07 12.10 1.29
C CYS A 449 -1.45 12.04 1.07
N VAL A 450 -2.00 13.09 0.48
CA VAL A 450 -3.42 13.26 0.19
C VAL A 450 -3.69 13.46 -1.31
N ALA A 451 -2.71 13.10 -2.14
CA ALA A 451 -2.74 13.32 -3.58
C ALA A 451 -3.98 12.74 -4.29
N TYR A 452 -4.54 11.63 -3.77
CA TYR A 452 -5.82 11.09 -4.28
C TYR A 452 -6.98 12.06 -4.28
N PHE A 453 -6.98 13.00 -3.33
CA PHE A 453 -8.11 13.88 -3.07
C PHE A 453 -7.93 15.23 -3.75
N ASN A 454 -6.70 15.75 -3.80
CA ASN A 454 -6.41 17.12 -4.25
C ASN A 454 -5.43 17.22 -5.43
N GLY A 455 -4.78 16.12 -5.83
CA GLY A 455 -3.79 16.12 -6.92
C GLY A 455 -2.43 16.71 -6.55
N ASP A 456 -2.18 17.01 -5.26
CA ASP A 456 -0.90 17.52 -4.79
C ASP A 456 0.04 16.38 -4.44
N TYR A 457 0.86 15.98 -5.41
CA TYR A 457 1.83 14.91 -5.25
C TYR A 457 3.10 15.43 -4.57
N PRO A 458 3.59 14.78 -3.51
CA PRO A 458 4.78 15.23 -2.77
C PRO A 458 6.09 15.18 -3.58
N THR A 459 6.14 14.41 -4.66
CA THR A 459 7.33 14.23 -5.50
C THR A 459 7.01 14.49 -6.97
N ALA A 460 8.05 14.55 -7.81
CA ALA A 460 7.91 14.41 -9.25
C ALA A 460 7.28 13.07 -9.61
N LEU A 461 6.52 13.04 -10.69
CA LEU A 461 5.90 11.82 -11.20
C LEU A 461 6.75 11.13 -12.27
N ASP A 462 7.84 11.77 -12.70
CA ASP A 462 8.85 11.24 -13.63
C ASP A 462 8.21 10.57 -14.87
N ASP A 463 8.36 9.27 -15.01
CA ASP A 463 7.85 8.47 -16.14
C ASP A 463 6.32 8.54 -16.30
N TYR A 464 5.58 8.89 -15.25
CA TYR A 464 4.11 8.94 -15.26
C TYR A 464 3.55 10.33 -15.58
N GLU A 465 4.36 11.40 -15.49
CA GLU A 465 3.86 12.79 -15.52
C GLU A 465 3.15 13.15 -16.82
N ALA A 466 3.72 12.78 -17.96
CA ALA A 466 3.15 13.09 -19.26
C ALA A 466 1.77 12.45 -19.47
N ASN A 467 1.62 11.18 -19.10
CA ASN A 467 0.36 10.45 -19.21
C ASN A 467 -0.68 10.97 -18.20
N PHE A 468 -0.26 11.29 -16.99
CA PHE A 468 -1.13 11.88 -15.99
C PHE A 468 -1.70 13.22 -16.47
N LEU A 469 -0.85 14.14 -16.93
CA LEU A 469 -1.27 15.44 -17.43
C LEU A 469 -2.17 15.30 -18.67
N ALA A 470 -1.91 14.33 -19.55
CA ALA A 470 -2.76 14.06 -20.71
C ALA A 470 -4.16 13.55 -20.31
N SER A 471 -4.30 12.89 -19.17
CA SER A 471 -5.56 12.35 -18.67
C SER A 471 -6.50 13.41 -18.05
N LEU A 472 -5.97 14.59 -17.73
CA LEU A 472 -6.71 15.68 -17.08
C LEU A 472 -7.37 16.61 -18.11
N THR A 473 -8.51 17.20 -17.72
CA THR A 473 -9.11 18.30 -18.50
C THR A 473 -8.21 19.55 -18.44
N PRO A 474 -8.31 20.48 -19.40
CA PRO A 474 -7.59 21.75 -19.33
C PRO A 474 -7.86 22.55 -18.04
N GLU A 475 -9.08 22.48 -17.53
CA GLU A 475 -9.51 23.16 -16.30
C GLU A 475 -8.86 22.52 -15.07
N ASP A 476 -8.86 21.18 -14.99
CA ASP A 476 -8.23 20.45 -13.89
C ASP A 476 -6.72 20.66 -13.85
N ARG A 477 -6.05 20.77 -15.01
CA ARG A 477 -4.62 21.07 -15.07
C ARG A 477 -4.27 22.40 -14.42
N VAL A 478 -5.08 23.43 -14.64
CA VAL A 478 -4.83 24.80 -14.10
C VAL A 478 -5.05 24.83 -12.58
N THR A 479 -5.94 24.00 -12.07
CA THR A 479 -6.32 23.96 -10.65
C THR A 479 -5.44 23.04 -9.82
N LEU A 480 -4.58 22.20 -10.45
CA LEU A 480 -3.67 21.33 -9.71
C LEU A 480 -2.70 22.14 -8.85
N PRO A 481 -2.64 21.86 -7.54
CA PRO A 481 -1.62 22.45 -6.69
C PRO A 481 -0.21 22.15 -7.23
N GLY A 482 0.64 23.16 -7.26
CA GLY A 482 2.04 22.99 -7.69
C GLY A 482 2.28 22.81 -9.19
N TYR A 483 1.25 22.83 -10.05
CA TYR A 483 1.41 22.67 -11.50
C TYR A 483 2.32 23.74 -12.14
N ASN A 484 2.29 24.98 -11.66
CA ASN A 484 3.06 26.11 -12.19
C ASN A 484 4.45 26.29 -11.57
N GLY A 485 5.03 25.30 -10.95
CA GLY A 485 6.36 25.42 -10.33
C GLY A 485 6.67 24.36 -9.29
N ARG A 486 6.32 23.11 -9.56
CA ARG A 486 6.70 21.99 -8.67
C ARG A 486 8.21 22.01 -8.44
N LYS A 487 8.62 22.50 -7.30
CA LYS A 487 9.94 22.21 -6.76
C LYS A 487 9.90 20.79 -6.23
N THR A 488 10.44 19.87 -6.98
CA THR A 488 10.55 18.49 -6.55
C THR A 488 11.70 18.35 -5.54
N MET A 489 11.57 17.44 -4.58
CA MET A 489 12.67 17.10 -3.67
C MET A 489 13.93 16.61 -4.41
N TYR A 490 13.77 16.23 -5.65
CA TYR A 490 14.81 15.68 -6.53
C TYR A 490 15.40 16.72 -7.50
N GLU A 491 14.94 18.00 -7.48
CA GLU A 491 15.56 19.05 -8.28
C GLU A 491 17.03 19.19 -7.93
N GLY A 492 17.91 18.92 -8.91
CA GLY A 492 19.36 18.96 -8.76
C GLY A 492 20.04 17.63 -8.42
N THR A 493 19.33 16.52 -8.38
CA THR A 493 19.94 15.18 -8.46
C THR A 493 20.11 14.81 -9.93
N GLU A 494 21.18 15.32 -10.56
CA GLU A 494 21.64 14.73 -11.82
C GLU A 494 22.10 13.30 -11.53
N TYR A 495 21.55 12.34 -12.26
CA TYR A 495 22.02 10.97 -12.27
C TYR A 495 23.42 10.94 -12.87
N THR A 496 24.45 10.89 -12.05
CA THR A 496 25.84 10.71 -12.47
C THR A 496 26.22 9.24 -12.31
N MET A 497 25.94 8.44 -13.32
CA MET A 497 26.69 7.17 -13.50
C MET A 497 28.12 7.52 -13.86
N HIS A 498 29.04 7.32 -12.95
CA HIS A 498 30.49 7.36 -13.10
C HIS A 498 31.00 8.03 -14.39
N GLN A 499 30.94 9.36 -14.45
CA GLN A 499 31.59 10.20 -15.44
C GLN A 499 31.57 9.75 -16.93
N LYS A 500 30.81 8.71 -17.28
CA LYS A 500 30.44 8.45 -18.66
C LYS A 500 29.09 9.10 -18.91
N PRO A 501 29.00 10.18 -19.70
CA PRO A 501 27.71 10.65 -20.17
C PRO A 501 27.03 9.48 -20.86
N LEU A 502 25.75 9.25 -20.56
CA LEU A 502 24.86 8.49 -21.43
C LEU A 502 25.11 9.03 -22.82
N GLY A 503 25.58 8.18 -23.74
CA GLY A 503 26.13 8.61 -25.03
C GLY A 503 25.20 9.62 -25.71
N GLU A 504 25.80 10.49 -26.56
CA GLU A 504 25.20 11.64 -27.25
C GLU A 504 23.90 11.39 -28.06
N HIS A 505 23.21 10.27 -27.83
CA HIS A 505 21.96 9.90 -28.49
C HIS A 505 20.68 10.25 -27.68
N ALA A 506 20.81 11.01 -26.60
CA ALA A 506 19.66 11.50 -25.82
C ALA A 506 18.94 12.73 -26.43
N SER A 507 19.14 13.01 -27.74
CA SER A 507 18.53 14.16 -28.42
C SER A 507 17.24 13.85 -29.18
N ASP A 508 16.78 12.63 -29.19
CA ASP A 508 15.50 12.29 -29.82
C ASP A 508 14.36 12.40 -28.80
N ALA A 509 13.41 13.26 -29.10
CA ALA A 509 12.20 13.51 -28.33
C ALA A 509 11.52 12.20 -27.89
N PRO A 510 10.87 12.18 -26.72
CA PRO A 510 10.25 10.98 -26.22
C PRO A 510 9.25 10.43 -27.24
N THR A 511 9.60 9.33 -27.87
CA THR A 511 8.65 8.50 -28.58
C THR A 511 7.63 8.03 -27.56
N GLU A 512 6.35 8.21 -27.86
CA GLU A 512 5.21 7.78 -27.08
C GLU A 512 5.45 6.39 -26.47
N TYR A 513 5.69 6.36 -25.16
CA TYR A 513 5.62 5.14 -24.40
C TYR A 513 4.14 4.83 -24.18
N MET A 514 3.60 3.94 -24.98
CA MET A 514 2.38 3.25 -24.61
C MET A 514 2.67 2.49 -23.33
N VAL A 515 2.10 2.96 -22.21
CA VAL A 515 1.93 2.11 -21.03
C VAL A 515 1.15 0.89 -21.53
N PRO A 516 1.65 -0.35 -21.35
CA PRO A 516 0.87 -1.51 -21.71
C PRO A 516 -0.47 -1.39 -20.98
N ASN A 517 -1.57 -1.50 -21.72
CA ASN A 517 -2.89 -1.63 -21.11
C ASN A 517 -2.85 -2.86 -20.21
N ILE A 518 -2.78 -2.64 -18.90
CA ILE A 518 -2.93 -3.64 -17.86
C ILE A 518 -4.42 -3.86 -17.62
#